data_aaeeaac8b9d3ed37747a71b9a6dd403c
#
_entry.id   aaeeaac8b9d3ed37747a71b9a6dd403c
#
_cell.length_a   1.000
_cell.length_b   1.000
_cell.length_c   1.000
_cell.angle_alpha   90.00
_cell.angle_beta   90.00
_cell.angle_gamma   90.00
#
_symmetry.space_group_name_H-M   'P 1'
#
loop_
_entity.id
_entity.type
_entity.pdbx_description
1 polymer ?
#
loop_
_entity_poly.entity_id
_entity_poly.type
_entity_poly.pdbx_seq_one_letter_code
_entity_poly.pdbx_strand_id
1 'polypeptide(L)'
;NYEDTTVNIVITLTEKDDQAPLTITGNTTLVYGQKLTLGTTGGSGTGAVTYRIAEAGGTGEATIDADGILIPVRVGTVTIIAAKAGDADYNEVTSKPFVITITKALPTGEPKYTVITTAGRTLADAGLTLTGSNLNPADGTLEWIDDAGKELSDNTKVEVNKAYKWRFTPTDTNYNILTGEITPYPVYSI
;
A
#
# COMPACT_ATOMS: atom_id res chain seq x y z
N ASN A 1 -11.49 -37.78 72.74
CA ASN A 1 -11.04 -38.47 71.54
C ASN A 1 -11.42 -37.61 70.35
N TYR A 2 -10.42 -37.07 69.68
CA TYR A 2 -10.61 -36.43 68.37
C TYR A 2 -10.40 -37.50 67.31
N GLU A 3 -11.39 -37.71 66.43
CA GLU A 3 -11.23 -38.58 65.30
C GLU A 3 -10.54 -37.71 64.16
N ASP A 4 -9.42 -38.22 63.69
CA ASP A 4 -8.68 -37.66 62.61
C ASP A 4 -9.46 -37.95 61.31
N THR A 5 -10.09 -36.90 60.73
CA THR A 5 -10.82 -37.02 59.44
C THR A 5 -9.86 -36.73 58.35
N THR A 6 -9.41 -37.74 57.63
CA THR A 6 -8.59 -37.56 56.42
C THR A 6 -9.51 -37.23 55.21
N VAL A 7 -9.40 -36.04 54.64
CA VAL A 7 -10.06 -35.67 53.38
C VAL A 7 -9.10 -35.93 52.24
N ASN A 8 -9.42 -36.86 51.37
CA ASN A 8 -8.67 -37.08 50.12
C ASN A 8 -9.20 -36.13 49.05
N ILE A 9 -8.37 -35.16 48.65
CA ILE A 9 -8.64 -34.29 47.52
C ILE A 9 -7.96 -34.91 46.31
N VAL A 10 -8.73 -35.34 45.30
CA VAL A 10 -8.23 -35.80 44.03
C VAL A 10 -8.19 -34.56 43.10
N ILE A 11 -7.01 -34.12 42.76
CA ILE A 11 -6.81 -33.06 41.74
C ILE A 11 -6.52 -33.78 40.41
N THR A 12 -7.46 -33.70 39.47
CA THR A 12 -7.25 -34.21 38.13
C THR A 12 -6.70 -33.05 37.28
N LEU A 13 -5.46 -33.14 36.84
CA LEU A 13 -4.87 -32.25 35.84
C LEU A 13 -5.25 -32.80 34.48
N THR A 14 -6.10 -32.08 33.75
CA THR A 14 -6.36 -32.35 32.33
C THR A 14 -5.36 -31.57 31.50
N GLU A 15 -4.62 -32.25 30.63
CA GLU A 15 -3.81 -31.58 29.61
C GLU A 15 -4.74 -30.92 28.59
N LYS A 16 -4.33 -29.75 28.11
CA LYS A 16 -5.06 -29.07 27.03
C LYS A 16 -4.74 -29.72 25.69
N ASP A 17 -5.71 -29.78 24.82
CA ASP A 17 -5.56 -30.27 23.46
C ASP A 17 -4.90 -29.23 22.57
N ASP A 18 -4.26 -29.67 21.50
CA ASP A 18 -3.76 -28.78 20.47
C ASP A 18 -4.92 -28.29 19.58
N GLN A 19 -4.90 -27.02 19.22
CA GLN A 19 -5.89 -26.48 18.31
C GLN A 19 -5.67 -27.01 16.88
N ALA A 20 -6.74 -27.05 16.09
CA ALA A 20 -6.63 -27.23 14.65
C ALA A 20 -5.74 -26.14 14.01
N PRO A 21 -5.04 -26.44 12.91
CA PRO A 21 -4.18 -25.46 12.27
C PRO A 21 -4.89 -24.13 11.95
N LEU A 22 -4.25 -23.01 12.30
CA LEU A 22 -4.74 -21.66 12.01
C LEU A 22 -4.17 -21.18 10.67
N THR A 23 -5.02 -20.64 9.80
CA THR A 23 -4.64 -20.13 8.48
C THR A 23 -5.14 -18.70 8.31
N ILE A 24 -4.26 -17.79 7.88
CA ILE A 24 -4.63 -16.42 7.50
C ILE A 24 -5.32 -16.44 6.13
N THR A 25 -6.38 -15.65 5.97
CA THR A 25 -7.12 -15.47 4.72
C THR A 25 -7.13 -13.99 4.34
N GLY A 26 -7.11 -13.71 3.05
CA GLY A 26 -7.10 -12.36 2.49
C GLY A 26 -6.31 -12.28 1.20
N ASN A 27 -6.23 -11.09 0.62
CA ASN A 27 -5.41 -10.84 -0.55
C ASN A 27 -3.93 -10.87 -0.21
N THR A 28 -3.11 -11.37 -1.13
CA THR A 28 -1.64 -11.37 -1.02
C THR A 28 -0.99 -10.13 -1.63
N THR A 29 -1.79 -9.20 -2.14
CA THR A 29 -1.35 -7.93 -2.71
C THR A 29 -2.14 -6.78 -2.11
N LEU A 30 -1.47 -5.65 -1.89
CA LEU A 30 -2.05 -4.41 -1.35
C LEU A 30 -1.41 -3.23 -2.07
N VAL A 31 -2.23 -2.32 -2.62
CA VAL A 31 -1.73 -1.08 -3.22
C VAL A 31 -1.45 -0.06 -2.11
N TYR A 32 -0.32 0.63 -2.19
CA TYR A 32 0.01 1.71 -1.26
C TYR A 32 -1.12 2.74 -1.17
N GLY A 33 -1.40 3.20 0.06
CA GLY A 33 -2.51 4.11 0.35
C GLY A 33 -3.88 3.44 0.54
N GLN A 34 -4.00 2.12 0.27
CA GLN A 34 -5.21 1.35 0.57
C GLN A 34 -5.05 0.55 1.86
N LYS A 35 -6.13 0.05 2.41
CA LYS A 35 -6.16 -0.85 3.57
C LYS A 35 -6.54 -2.25 3.12
N LEU A 36 -6.01 -3.26 3.83
CA LEU A 36 -6.36 -4.66 3.63
C LEU A 36 -6.84 -5.26 4.95
N THR A 37 -8.03 -5.83 4.97
CA THR A 37 -8.53 -6.59 6.13
C THR A 37 -8.20 -8.06 5.92
N LEU A 38 -7.50 -8.64 6.89
CA LEU A 38 -7.19 -10.05 6.97
C LEU A 38 -8.18 -10.77 7.87
N GLY A 39 -8.42 -12.03 7.57
CA GLY A 39 -9.18 -12.95 8.41
C GLY A 39 -8.37 -14.18 8.73
N THR A 40 -8.97 -15.09 9.50
CA THR A 40 -8.42 -16.41 9.77
C THR A 40 -9.48 -17.49 9.62
N THR A 41 -9.02 -18.70 9.30
CA THR A 41 -9.81 -19.94 9.36
C THR A 41 -9.06 -20.98 10.16
N GLY A 42 -9.78 -21.96 10.72
CA GLY A 42 -9.21 -22.96 11.60
C GLY A 42 -9.06 -22.46 13.04
N GLY A 43 -8.21 -23.13 13.78
CA GLY A 43 -8.16 -23.00 15.25
C GLY A 43 -9.37 -23.67 15.92
N SER A 44 -9.22 -23.97 17.20
CA SER A 44 -10.28 -24.55 18.04
C SER A 44 -10.53 -23.63 19.25
N GLY A 45 -11.58 -23.90 20.00
CA GLY A 45 -11.87 -23.12 21.20
C GLY A 45 -12.29 -21.67 20.95
N THR A 46 -12.31 -20.88 22.02
CA THR A 46 -12.89 -19.53 22.11
C THR A 46 -11.83 -18.43 22.24
N GLY A 47 -10.53 -18.77 22.21
CA GLY A 47 -9.45 -17.83 22.35
C GLY A 47 -9.45 -16.74 21.26
N ALA A 48 -9.08 -15.52 21.63
CA ALA A 48 -9.00 -14.39 20.70
C ALA A 48 -7.89 -14.59 19.66
N VAL A 49 -8.12 -14.06 18.44
CA VAL A 49 -7.10 -14.02 17.39
C VAL A 49 -6.40 -12.66 17.44
N THR A 50 -5.09 -12.68 17.32
CA THR A 50 -4.24 -11.50 17.20
C THR A 50 -3.35 -11.61 15.99
N TYR A 51 -2.92 -10.45 15.44
CA TYR A 51 -2.03 -10.38 14.28
C TYR A 51 -0.76 -9.62 14.64
N ARG A 52 0.34 -10.00 14.01
CA ARG A 52 1.61 -9.27 14.09
C ARG A 52 2.37 -9.34 12.78
N ILE A 53 3.21 -8.36 12.54
CA ILE A 53 4.19 -8.39 11.45
C ILE A 53 5.43 -9.10 11.97
N ALA A 54 5.96 -10.05 11.19
CA ALA A 54 7.21 -10.73 11.54
C ALA A 54 8.39 -9.76 11.42
N GLU A 55 9.32 -9.80 12.39
CA GLU A 55 10.48 -8.89 12.44
C GLU A 55 11.47 -9.10 11.30
N ALA A 56 11.52 -10.30 10.72
CA ALA A 56 12.41 -10.63 9.61
C ALA A 56 11.62 -11.10 8.39
N GLY A 57 12.07 -10.74 7.20
CA GLY A 57 11.61 -11.33 5.93
C GLY A 57 10.81 -10.43 5.01
N GLY A 58 10.88 -9.10 5.15
CA GLY A 58 10.21 -8.20 4.23
C GLY A 58 11.08 -7.02 3.81
N THR A 59 10.81 -6.48 2.60
CA THR A 59 11.43 -5.26 2.07
C THR A 59 10.50 -4.04 2.24
N GLY A 60 9.21 -4.30 2.48
CA GLY A 60 8.19 -3.30 2.73
C GLY A 60 8.03 -2.96 4.21
N GLU A 61 7.07 -2.07 4.48
CA GLU A 61 6.72 -1.67 5.84
C GLU A 61 5.21 -1.44 5.92
N ALA A 62 4.60 -1.86 7.02
CA ALA A 62 3.18 -1.70 7.29
C ALA A 62 2.91 -1.68 8.79
N THR A 63 1.71 -1.28 9.17
CA THR A 63 1.15 -1.50 10.52
C THR A 63 -0.05 -2.41 10.41
N ILE A 64 -0.30 -3.20 11.46
CA ILE A 64 -1.49 -4.06 11.55
C ILE A 64 -2.11 -3.87 12.94
N ASP A 65 -3.43 -3.77 13.00
CA ASP A 65 -4.16 -3.66 14.25
C ASP A 65 -4.70 -5.03 14.73
N ALA A 66 -5.38 -5.00 15.88
CA ALA A 66 -5.95 -6.20 16.49
C ALA A 66 -7.07 -6.83 15.65
N ASP A 67 -7.75 -6.04 14.82
CA ASP A 67 -8.84 -6.49 13.93
C ASP A 67 -8.31 -7.05 12.61
N GLY A 68 -6.97 -7.09 12.42
CA GLY A 68 -6.34 -7.58 11.20
C GLY A 68 -6.36 -6.59 10.06
N ILE A 69 -6.53 -5.29 10.33
CA ILE A 69 -6.47 -4.24 9.31
C ILE A 69 -5.01 -3.84 9.10
N LEU A 70 -4.49 -4.14 7.91
CA LEU A 70 -3.13 -3.81 7.47
C LEU A 70 -3.13 -2.47 6.74
N ILE A 71 -2.25 -1.56 7.16
CA ILE A 71 -2.04 -0.24 6.55
C ILE A 71 -0.60 -0.17 6.05
N PRO A 72 -0.37 0.01 4.73
CA PRO A 72 0.98 0.08 4.17
C PRO A 72 1.65 1.41 4.51
N VAL A 73 2.96 1.35 4.83
CA VAL A 73 3.83 2.51 5.06
C VAL A 73 4.87 2.64 3.94
N ARG A 74 5.35 1.50 3.41
CA ARG A 74 6.34 1.46 2.33
C ARG A 74 6.13 0.23 1.44
N VAL A 75 6.28 0.41 0.13
CA VAL A 75 6.21 -0.67 -0.86
C VAL A 75 7.27 -1.75 -0.62
N GLY A 76 6.93 -2.98 -0.99
CA GLY A 76 7.75 -4.17 -0.77
C GLY A 76 6.94 -5.30 -0.17
N THR A 77 7.57 -6.27 0.44
CA THR A 77 6.90 -7.41 1.07
C THR A 77 6.86 -7.27 2.57
N VAL A 78 5.76 -7.71 3.19
CA VAL A 78 5.61 -7.87 4.64
C VAL A 78 5.09 -9.28 4.93
N THR A 79 5.50 -9.85 6.07
CA THR A 79 5.06 -11.18 6.48
C THR A 79 4.20 -11.06 7.74
N ILE A 80 3.00 -11.60 7.68
CA ILE A 80 2.04 -11.59 8.79
C ILE A 80 1.98 -12.95 9.43
N ILE A 81 1.86 -12.97 10.77
CA ILE A 81 1.59 -14.13 11.57
C ILE A 81 0.37 -13.84 12.44
N ALA A 82 -0.58 -14.76 12.46
CA ALA A 82 -1.71 -14.73 13.38
C ALA A 82 -1.48 -15.73 14.50
N ALA A 83 -1.96 -15.40 15.69
CA ALA A 83 -2.01 -16.30 16.83
C ALA A 83 -3.43 -16.33 17.38
N LYS A 84 -3.93 -17.52 17.67
CA LYS A 84 -5.18 -17.71 18.40
C LYS A 84 -4.84 -18.19 19.79
N ALA A 85 -5.24 -17.41 20.79
CA ALA A 85 -4.97 -17.72 22.19
C ALA A 85 -5.57 -19.08 22.60
N GLY A 86 -4.95 -19.71 23.54
CA GLY A 86 -5.54 -20.88 24.21
C GLY A 86 -6.71 -20.49 25.12
N ASP A 87 -7.47 -21.47 25.53
CA ASP A 87 -8.56 -21.33 26.51
C ASP A 87 -8.48 -22.46 27.59
N ALA A 88 -9.60 -22.83 28.19
CA ALA A 88 -9.63 -23.86 29.19
C ALA A 88 -9.21 -25.25 28.66
N ASP A 89 -9.57 -25.53 27.39
CA ASP A 89 -9.47 -26.87 26.80
C ASP A 89 -8.33 -26.94 25.75
N TYR A 90 -7.86 -25.82 25.22
CA TYR A 90 -6.91 -25.77 24.11
C TYR A 90 -5.66 -24.95 24.41
N ASN A 91 -4.53 -25.38 23.85
CA ASN A 91 -3.27 -24.62 23.78
C ASN A 91 -3.38 -23.46 22.76
N GLU A 92 -2.46 -22.49 22.84
CA GLU A 92 -2.31 -21.47 21.79
C GLU A 92 -1.85 -22.10 20.47
N VAL A 93 -2.32 -21.57 19.33
CA VAL A 93 -1.84 -21.93 18.00
C VAL A 93 -1.43 -20.70 17.20
N THR A 94 -0.35 -20.81 16.43
CA THR A 94 0.11 -19.78 15.48
C THR A 94 -0.05 -20.25 14.05
N SER A 95 -0.36 -19.30 13.15
CA SER A 95 -0.44 -19.58 11.72
C SER A 95 0.95 -19.79 11.09
N LYS A 96 0.95 -20.37 9.89
CA LYS A 96 2.11 -20.24 9.00
C LYS A 96 2.29 -18.77 8.58
N PRO A 97 3.52 -18.37 8.20
CA PRO A 97 3.78 -17.05 7.65
C PRO A 97 2.91 -16.77 6.41
N PHE A 98 2.29 -15.59 6.37
CA PHE A 98 1.47 -15.11 5.25
C PHE A 98 2.14 -13.87 4.66
N VAL A 99 2.62 -13.97 3.42
CA VAL A 99 3.37 -12.91 2.75
C VAL A 99 2.41 -12.03 1.93
N ILE A 100 2.52 -10.71 2.11
CA ILE A 100 1.77 -9.70 1.37
C ILE A 100 2.75 -8.81 0.63
N THR A 101 2.49 -8.58 -0.67
CA THR A 101 3.24 -7.64 -1.49
C THR A 101 2.51 -6.30 -1.54
N ILE A 102 3.16 -5.26 -1.04
CA ILE A 102 2.69 -3.87 -1.15
C ILE A 102 3.22 -3.30 -2.46
N THR A 103 2.33 -2.94 -3.38
CA THR A 103 2.65 -2.39 -4.70
C THR A 103 2.53 -0.88 -4.70
N LYS A 104 3.25 -0.24 -5.64
CA LYS A 104 3.16 1.21 -5.82
C LYS A 104 1.75 1.64 -6.22
N ALA A 105 1.33 2.80 -5.70
CA ALA A 105 0.14 3.48 -6.16
C ALA A 105 0.40 4.25 -7.46
N LEU A 106 -0.66 4.54 -8.22
CA LEU A 106 -0.60 5.49 -9.32
C LEU A 106 -0.89 6.89 -8.77
N PRO A 107 -0.10 7.92 -9.14
CA PRO A 107 -0.49 9.30 -8.90
C PRO A 107 -1.77 9.62 -9.67
N THR A 108 -2.47 10.65 -9.24
CA THR A 108 -3.67 11.16 -9.91
C THR A 108 -3.52 12.65 -10.23
N GLY A 109 -4.39 13.16 -11.09
CA GLY A 109 -4.42 14.58 -11.44
C GLY A 109 -3.57 14.93 -12.66
N GLU A 110 -3.45 16.22 -12.91
CA GLU A 110 -2.77 16.81 -14.05
C GLU A 110 -1.91 18.01 -13.62
N PRO A 111 -0.80 18.28 -14.32
CA PRO A 111 -0.01 19.46 -14.08
C PRO A 111 -0.76 20.71 -14.55
N LYS A 112 -0.37 21.87 -14.03
CA LYS A 112 -0.80 23.15 -14.55
C LYS A 112 0.12 23.59 -15.67
N TYR A 113 -0.44 24.28 -16.66
CA TYR A 113 0.30 24.87 -17.76
C TYR A 113 -0.37 26.17 -18.24
N THR A 114 0.33 26.94 -19.08
CA THR A 114 -0.17 28.16 -19.73
C THR A 114 -0.51 27.87 -21.18
N VAL A 115 -1.73 28.18 -21.58
CA VAL A 115 -2.14 28.08 -22.99
C VAL A 115 -1.41 29.11 -23.83
N ILE A 116 -0.78 28.66 -24.93
CA ILE A 116 -0.09 29.48 -25.89
C ILE A 116 -1.12 29.95 -26.91
N THR A 117 -1.11 31.28 -27.22
CA THR A 117 -2.05 31.91 -28.14
C THR A 117 -1.35 32.56 -29.37
N THR A 118 -0.01 32.54 -29.41
CA THR A 118 0.79 33.13 -30.46
C THR A 118 1.85 32.19 -30.97
N ALA A 119 2.12 32.21 -32.27
CA ALA A 119 3.14 31.38 -32.89
C ALA A 119 4.56 31.73 -32.42
N GLY A 120 5.50 30.81 -32.60
CA GLY A 120 6.93 30.99 -32.28
C GLY A 120 7.31 30.82 -30.84
N ARG A 121 6.35 30.44 -29.97
CA ARG A 121 6.57 30.12 -28.56
C ARG A 121 7.20 28.76 -28.39
N THR A 122 7.76 28.52 -27.19
CA THR A 122 8.45 27.28 -26.81
C THR A 122 7.73 26.56 -25.66
N LEU A 123 8.21 25.38 -25.32
CA LEU A 123 7.70 24.62 -24.16
C LEU A 123 7.94 25.36 -22.83
N ALA A 124 9.00 26.20 -22.74
CA ALA A 124 9.20 27.10 -21.60
C ALA A 124 8.03 28.11 -21.45
N ASP A 125 7.50 28.62 -22.54
CA ASP A 125 6.35 29.53 -22.50
C ASP A 125 5.06 28.84 -22.06
N ALA A 126 4.93 27.53 -22.28
CA ALA A 126 3.82 26.72 -21.76
C ALA A 126 3.88 26.54 -20.25
N GLY A 127 5.08 26.66 -19.65
CA GLY A 127 5.25 26.77 -18.20
C GLY A 127 4.65 25.62 -17.40
N LEU A 128 5.02 24.38 -17.75
CA LEU A 128 4.58 23.20 -17.03
C LEU A 128 4.99 23.29 -15.55
N THR A 129 4.03 23.23 -14.61
CA THR A 129 4.31 23.49 -13.20
C THR A 129 3.48 22.64 -12.25
N LEU A 130 4.07 22.33 -11.07
CA LEU A 130 3.37 21.73 -9.94
C LEU A 130 2.51 22.76 -9.20
N THR A 131 2.93 24.02 -9.19
CA THR A 131 2.21 25.09 -8.49
C THR A 131 0.83 25.30 -9.08
N GLY A 132 -0.21 25.06 -8.28
CA GLY A 132 -1.61 25.15 -8.72
C GLY A 132 -2.08 23.99 -9.59
N SER A 133 -1.31 22.91 -9.68
CA SER A 133 -1.75 21.62 -10.22
C SER A 133 -2.70 20.91 -9.23
N ASN A 134 -3.38 19.88 -9.70
CA ASN A 134 -4.15 18.96 -8.85
C ASN A 134 -3.49 17.58 -8.74
N LEU A 135 -2.18 17.49 -9.01
CA LEU A 135 -1.42 16.26 -8.87
C LEU A 135 -1.42 15.78 -7.41
N ASN A 136 -1.60 14.48 -7.22
CA ASN A 136 -1.53 13.82 -5.93
C ASN A 136 -0.72 12.50 -6.06
N PRO A 137 0.44 12.37 -5.38
CA PRO A 137 1.06 13.35 -4.48
C PRO A 137 1.47 14.63 -5.20
N ALA A 138 1.61 15.74 -4.45
CA ALA A 138 1.89 17.05 -5.03
C ALA A 138 3.39 17.30 -5.30
N ASP A 139 4.27 16.56 -4.61
CA ASP A 139 5.72 16.75 -4.68
C ASP A 139 6.38 15.81 -5.68
N GLY A 140 7.24 16.35 -6.51
CA GLY A 140 7.95 15.59 -7.54
C GLY A 140 8.63 16.46 -8.56
N THR A 141 9.00 15.87 -9.69
CA THR A 141 9.54 16.56 -10.86
C THR A 141 8.58 16.45 -12.04
N LEU A 142 8.47 17.53 -12.81
CA LEU A 142 7.71 17.56 -14.07
C LEU A 142 8.66 17.84 -15.22
N GLU A 143 8.46 17.11 -16.32
CA GLU A 143 9.27 17.22 -17.52
C GLU A 143 8.38 17.07 -18.75
N TRP A 144 8.71 17.79 -19.82
CA TRP A 144 8.24 17.47 -21.17
C TRP A 144 9.06 16.32 -21.72
N ILE A 145 8.43 15.35 -22.35
CA ILE A 145 9.12 14.17 -22.92
C ILE A 145 8.69 13.92 -24.36
N ASP A 146 9.55 13.28 -25.13
CA ASP A 146 9.24 12.76 -26.46
C ASP A 146 8.56 11.37 -26.38
N ASP A 147 8.23 10.79 -27.53
CA ASP A 147 7.59 9.47 -27.63
C ASP A 147 8.48 8.33 -27.11
N ALA A 148 9.78 8.53 -27.07
CA ALA A 148 10.74 7.58 -26.48
C ALA A 148 10.92 7.78 -24.97
N GLY A 149 10.24 8.76 -24.36
CA GLY A 149 10.34 9.09 -22.94
C GLY A 149 11.58 9.91 -22.57
N LYS A 150 12.29 10.48 -23.58
CA LYS A 150 13.43 11.35 -23.36
C LYS A 150 12.94 12.78 -23.10
N GLU A 151 13.58 13.48 -22.18
CA GLU A 151 13.30 14.89 -21.87
C GLU A 151 13.46 15.77 -23.14
N LEU A 152 12.45 16.61 -23.36
CA LEU A 152 12.47 17.65 -24.38
C LEU A 152 13.06 18.94 -23.80
N SER A 153 13.85 19.63 -24.62
CA SER A 153 14.36 20.95 -24.25
C SER A 153 13.22 21.96 -24.12
N ASP A 154 13.28 22.81 -23.11
CA ASP A 154 12.39 23.94 -22.92
C ASP A 154 12.38 24.91 -24.12
N ASN A 155 13.45 24.94 -24.92
CA ASN A 155 13.54 25.72 -26.14
C ASN A 155 12.85 25.06 -27.35
N THR A 156 12.26 23.87 -27.20
CA THR A 156 11.49 23.20 -28.25
C THR A 156 10.31 24.09 -28.66
N LYS A 157 10.24 24.45 -29.95
CA LYS A 157 9.13 25.24 -30.48
C LYS A 157 7.83 24.45 -30.44
N VAL A 158 6.78 25.12 -29.98
CA VAL A 158 5.45 24.51 -29.90
C VAL A 158 4.73 24.69 -31.24
N GLU A 159 4.24 23.61 -31.79
CA GLU A 159 3.44 23.53 -33.00
C GLU A 159 1.93 23.64 -32.69
N VAL A 160 1.20 24.23 -33.63
CA VAL A 160 -0.27 24.37 -33.50
C VAL A 160 -0.95 23.02 -33.47
N ASN A 161 -1.87 22.85 -32.53
CA ASN A 161 -2.70 21.64 -32.36
C ASN A 161 -1.90 20.34 -32.17
N LYS A 162 -0.62 20.44 -31.80
CA LYS A 162 0.22 19.30 -31.49
C LYS A 162 0.17 18.98 -30.00
N ALA A 163 -0.06 17.72 -29.66
CA ALA A 163 0.06 17.22 -28.31
C ALA A 163 1.55 16.99 -27.95
N TYR A 164 1.91 17.30 -26.73
CA TYR A 164 3.21 17.05 -26.14
C TYR A 164 3.01 16.22 -24.89
N LYS A 165 3.84 15.19 -24.72
CA LYS A 165 3.82 14.33 -23.55
C LYS A 165 4.54 15.00 -22.39
N TRP A 166 4.02 14.75 -21.21
CA TRP A 166 4.66 15.14 -19.96
C TRP A 166 4.83 13.92 -19.05
N ARG A 167 5.79 14.00 -18.15
CA ARG A 167 6.07 13.00 -17.13
C ARG A 167 6.13 13.68 -15.78
N PHE A 168 5.41 13.13 -14.83
CA PHE A 168 5.51 13.44 -13.40
C PHE A 168 6.17 12.29 -12.68
N THR A 169 7.27 12.57 -12.00
CA THR A 169 7.99 11.61 -11.13
C THR A 169 7.83 12.06 -9.68
N PRO A 170 6.96 11.41 -8.90
CA PRO A 170 6.80 11.73 -7.48
C PRO A 170 8.10 11.58 -6.69
N THR A 171 8.30 12.44 -5.70
CA THR A 171 9.39 12.30 -4.71
C THR A 171 9.16 11.08 -3.82
N ASP A 172 7.89 10.78 -3.49
CA ASP A 172 7.53 9.58 -2.74
C ASP A 172 7.68 8.34 -3.63
N THR A 173 8.66 7.51 -3.30
CA THR A 173 8.99 6.27 -4.02
C THR A 173 7.91 5.18 -3.93
N ASN A 174 6.88 5.37 -3.11
CA ASN A 174 5.71 4.51 -3.03
C ASN A 174 4.73 4.70 -4.20
N TYR A 175 4.99 5.69 -5.06
CA TYR A 175 4.20 5.93 -6.27
C TYR A 175 4.94 5.57 -7.54
N ASN A 176 4.18 5.24 -8.57
CA ASN A 176 4.67 5.12 -9.93
C ASN A 176 4.84 6.50 -10.58
N ILE A 177 5.52 6.53 -11.71
CA ILE A 177 5.54 7.68 -12.61
C ILE A 177 4.14 7.83 -13.25
N LEU A 178 3.69 9.08 -13.43
CA LEU A 178 2.49 9.42 -14.18
C LEU A 178 2.90 10.16 -15.46
N THR A 179 2.26 9.83 -16.57
CA THR A 179 2.44 10.50 -17.86
C THR A 179 1.10 10.92 -18.43
N GLY A 180 1.11 11.96 -19.21
CA GLY A 180 -0.07 12.42 -19.93
C GLY A 180 0.31 13.26 -21.13
N GLU A 181 -0.67 13.85 -21.80
CA GLU A 181 -0.49 14.68 -22.97
C GLU A 181 -1.22 16.01 -22.80
N ILE A 182 -0.62 17.08 -23.31
CA ILE A 182 -1.18 18.43 -23.33
C ILE A 182 -0.95 19.00 -24.73
N THR A 183 -1.96 19.72 -25.27
CA THR A 183 -1.85 20.53 -26.48
C THR A 183 -1.69 22.00 -26.06
N PRO A 184 -0.45 22.51 -25.90
CA PRO A 184 -0.24 23.83 -25.33
C PRO A 184 -0.71 24.97 -26.23
N TYR A 185 -0.76 24.72 -27.54
CA TYR A 185 -1.20 25.73 -28.55
C TYR A 185 -2.42 25.19 -29.31
N PRO A 186 -3.62 25.15 -28.69
CA PRO A 186 -4.84 24.77 -29.39
C PRO A 186 -5.36 25.94 -30.23
N VAL A 187 -5.74 25.69 -31.48
CA VAL A 187 -6.49 26.62 -32.34
C VAL A 187 -7.80 25.95 -32.72
N TYR A 188 -8.89 26.59 -32.38
CA TYR A 188 -10.23 26.10 -32.71
C TYR A 188 -10.67 26.74 -34.03
N SER A 189 -11.09 25.92 -35.01
CA SER A 189 -11.78 26.41 -36.22
C SER A 189 -13.18 26.92 -35.81
N ILE A 190 -13.49 28.13 -36.17
CA ILE A 190 -14.82 28.74 -36.00
C ILE A 190 -15.68 28.34 -37.19
#